data_7ff8bc4de0e960bb5c50a49214602d53
#
_entry.id   7ff8bc4de0e960bb5c50a49214602d53
#
_cell.length_a   1.000
_cell.length_b   1.000
_cell.length_c   1.000
_cell.angle_alpha   90.00
_cell.angle_beta   90.00
_cell.angle_gamma   90.00
#
_symmetry.space_group_name_H-M   'P 1'
#
loop_
_entity.id
_entity.type
_entity.pdbx_description
1 polymer ?
#
loop_
_entity_poly.entity_id
_entity_poly.type
_entity_poly.pdbx_seq_one_letter_code
_entity_poly.pdbx_strand_id
1 'polypeptide(L)'
;MLLENGWLVDARHVPSPHHDCRPEDEKPTLLVVHNISLPPGEFGGPWIDALFTGTLDPDAHPFFAEIAHLRVSAHCLIRRDGEVVQYVPFDKRAWHAGVSMYQGRERCNDFSIGIELEGTDTTPYTDSQYQQLVAVTHTLIGLYPAIAGNITGHSDIAPARKTDPGPAFDWPRFRALLTASSE
;
A
#
# COMPACT_ATOMS: atom_id res chain seq x y z
N MET A 1 -5.09 -14.31 -7.99
CA MET A 1 -5.41 -14.49 -6.56
C MET A 1 -6.92 -14.50 -6.36
N LEU A 2 -7.39 -15.26 -5.39
CA LEU A 2 -8.83 -15.32 -5.07
C LEU A 2 -9.23 -14.19 -4.11
N LEU A 3 -10.40 -13.62 -4.36
CA LEU A 3 -11.00 -12.58 -3.51
C LEU A 3 -12.32 -13.08 -2.92
N GLU A 4 -12.55 -12.70 -1.67
CA GLU A 4 -13.82 -12.94 -0.98
C GLU A 4 -14.18 -11.69 -0.17
N ASN A 5 -15.30 -11.05 -0.52
CA ASN A 5 -15.78 -9.84 0.15
C ASN A 5 -14.73 -8.71 0.25
N GLY A 6 -13.90 -8.55 -0.78
CA GLY A 6 -12.85 -7.54 -0.79
C GLY A 6 -11.54 -7.96 -0.15
N TRP A 7 -11.45 -9.19 0.37
CA TRP A 7 -10.26 -9.74 1.00
C TRP A 7 -9.56 -10.75 0.08
N LEU A 8 -8.24 -10.67 0.01
CA LEU A 8 -7.41 -11.71 -0.62
C LEU A 8 -7.44 -12.95 0.27
N VAL A 9 -7.92 -14.08 -0.27
CA VAL A 9 -8.12 -15.29 0.53
C VAL A 9 -6.83 -15.81 1.16
N ASP A 10 -5.73 -15.77 0.39
CA ASP A 10 -4.44 -16.32 0.84
C ASP A 10 -3.54 -15.32 1.57
N ALA A 11 -3.96 -14.07 1.72
CA ALA A 11 -3.22 -13.08 2.50
C ALA A 11 -3.39 -13.33 4.00
N ARG A 12 -2.40 -12.88 4.78
CA ARG A 12 -2.56 -12.81 6.24
C ARG A 12 -3.46 -11.62 6.56
N HIS A 13 -4.57 -11.83 7.23
CA HIS A 13 -5.54 -10.79 7.54
C HIS A 13 -5.27 -10.20 8.92
N VAL A 14 -5.07 -8.88 8.96
CA VAL A 14 -4.87 -8.10 10.19
C VAL A 14 -5.80 -6.89 10.10
N PRO A 15 -7.10 -7.05 10.41
CA PRO A 15 -8.08 -5.97 10.20
C PRO A 15 -7.73 -4.71 10.95
N SER A 16 -7.69 -3.59 10.24
CA SER A 16 -7.42 -2.26 10.80
C SER A 16 -8.73 -1.55 11.14
N PRO A 17 -8.82 -0.86 12.29
CA PRO A 17 -9.94 0.04 12.56
C PRO A 17 -9.82 1.37 11.81
N HIS A 18 -8.66 1.65 11.19
CA HIS A 18 -8.39 2.92 10.51
C HIS A 18 -8.86 2.86 9.06
N HIS A 19 -10.15 2.70 8.88
CA HIS A 19 -10.81 2.73 7.56
C HIS A 19 -12.25 3.19 7.71
N ASP A 20 -12.87 3.53 6.57
CA ASP A 20 -14.28 3.88 6.49
C ASP A 20 -14.82 3.56 5.09
N CYS A 21 -16.04 4.01 4.81
CA CYS A 21 -16.64 3.85 3.50
C CYS A 21 -16.10 4.88 2.52
N ARG A 22 -15.99 4.51 1.24
CA ARG A 22 -15.70 5.47 0.18
C ARG A 22 -16.92 6.37 -0.03
N PRO A 23 -16.69 7.63 -0.46
CA PRO A 23 -17.81 8.52 -0.79
C PRO A 23 -18.70 7.92 -1.88
N GLU A 24 -20.01 7.93 -1.67
CA GLU A 24 -21.00 7.47 -2.66
C GLU A 24 -20.71 6.07 -3.23
N ASP A 25 -20.14 5.18 -2.41
CA ASP A 25 -19.74 3.83 -2.83
C ASP A 25 -18.84 3.81 -4.06
N GLU A 26 -17.99 4.82 -4.20
CA GLU A 26 -17.09 4.97 -5.32
C GLU A 26 -16.15 3.77 -5.46
N LYS A 27 -15.96 3.30 -6.70
CA LYS A 27 -15.03 2.21 -6.98
C LYS A 27 -13.61 2.75 -7.16
N PRO A 28 -12.60 2.04 -6.66
CA PRO A 28 -11.21 2.43 -6.89
C PRO A 28 -10.85 2.50 -8.36
N THR A 29 -10.10 3.54 -8.72
CA THR A 29 -9.60 3.75 -10.09
C THR A 29 -8.10 3.98 -10.13
N LEU A 30 -7.43 4.02 -8.97
CA LEU A 30 -6.01 4.34 -8.82
C LEU A 30 -5.35 3.34 -7.88
N LEU A 31 -4.14 2.91 -8.22
CA LEU A 31 -3.26 2.17 -7.32
C LEU A 31 -2.07 3.06 -6.93
N VAL A 32 -1.84 3.21 -5.64
CA VAL A 32 -0.71 3.97 -5.10
C VAL A 32 0.26 3.03 -4.40
N VAL A 33 1.51 3.04 -4.85
CA VAL A 33 2.59 2.24 -4.27
C VAL A 33 3.34 3.08 -3.25
N HIS A 34 3.54 2.52 -2.06
CA HIS A 34 4.25 3.12 -0.93
C HIS A 34 5.40 2.24 -0.47
N ASN A 35 6.25 2.78 0.40
CA ASN A 35 7.11 1.96 1.23
C ASN A 35 6.94 2.29 2.71
N ILE A 36 7.27 1.33 3.55
CA ILE A 36 7.29 1.50 5.00
C ILE A 36 8.30 0.56 5.62
N SER A 37 9.00 1.04 6.65
CA SER A 37 9.80 0.20 7.54
C SER A 37 9.73 0.77 8.94
N LEU A 38 9.61 -0.09 9.96
CA LEU A 38 9.51 0.34 11.36
C LEU A 38 10.36 -0.58 12.25
N PRO A 39 11.29 -0.02 13.04
CA PRO A 39 11.79 1.37 12.92
C PRO A 39 12.37 1.64 11.54
N PRO A 40 12.53 2.90 11.12
CA PRO A 40 13.01 3.21 9.77
C PRO A 40 14.29 2.46 9.41
N GLY A 41 14.26 1.72 8.29
CA GLY A 41 15.38 0.92 7.80
C GLY A 41 15.48 -0.48 8.39
N GLU A 42 14.61 -0.85 9.31
CA GLU A 42 14.56 -2.19 9.91
C GLU A 42 13.36 -2.98 9.40
N PHE A 43 13.55 -4.27 9.15
CA PHE A 43 12.54 -5.13 8.53
C PHE A 43 12.20 -6.33 9.41
N GLY A 44 11.03 -6.92 9.18
CA GLY A 44 10.64 -8.20 9.76
C GLY A 44 9.95 -8.14 11.12
N GLY A 45 9.85 -6.95 11.74
CA GLY A 45 9.21 -6.80 13.04
C GLY A 45 7.68 -6.73 12.96
N PRO A 46 7.02 -6.65 14.13
CA PRO A 46 5.56 -6.59 14.22
C PRO A 46 4.99 -5.17 14.16
N TRP A 47 5.85 -4.17 13.97
CA TRP A 47 5.51 -2.77 14.23
C TRP A 47 4.61 -2.15 13.17
N ILE A 48 4.69 -2.60 11.92
CA ILE A 48 3.80 -2.10 10.85
C ILE A 48 2.36 -2.52 11.14
N ASP A 49 2.15 -3.79 11.50
CA ASP A 49 0.83 -4.27 11.93
C ASP A 49 0.31 -3.46 13.12
N ALA A 50 1.18 -3.18 14.08
CA ALA A 50 0.82 -2.39 15.27
C ALA A 50 0.42 -0.97 14.90
N LEU A 51 1.15 -0.30 14.01
CA LEU A 51 0.80 1.04 13.54
C LEU A 51 -0.58 1.05 12.88
N PHE A 52 -0.82 0.14 11.94
CA PHE A 52 -2.06 0.11 11.17
C PHE A 52 -3.27 -0.35 11.97
N THR A 53 -3.06 -0.97 13.13
CA THR A 53 -4.15 -1.37 14.03
C THR A 53 -4.32 -0.45 15.26
N GLY A 54 -3.50 0.61 15.35
CA GLY A 54 -3.60 1.56 16.45
C GLY A 54 -3.04 1.04 17.78
N THR A 55 -2.14 0.05 17.74
CA THR A 55 -1.57 -0.59 18.92
C THR A 55 -0.06 -0.38 19.07
N LEU A 56 0.52 0.53 18.28
CA LEU A 56 1.96 0.80 18.33
C LEU A 56 2.34 1.39 19.69
N ASP A 57 3.29 0.73 20.37
CA ASP A 57 3.80 1.19 21.65
C ASP A 57 4.77 2.39 21.43
N PRO A 58 4.41 3.60 21.89
CA PRO A 58 5.26 4.77 21.72
C PRO A 58 6.59 4.69 22.46
N ASP A 59 6.70 3.81 23.45
CA ASP A 59 7.89 3.64 24.27
C ASP A 59 8.86 2.58 23.72
N ALA A 60 8.43 1.79 22.72
CA ALA A 60 9.25 0.71 22.18
C ALA A 60 10.43 1.21 21.33
N HIS A 61 10.35 2.42 20.77
CA HIS A 61 11.42 3.05 20.00
C HIS A 61 11.17 4.57 19.97
N PRO A 62 12.23 5.41 19.99
CA PRO A 62 12.05 6.86 19.97
C PRO A 62 11.22 7.37 18.78
N PHE A 63 11.39 6.78 17.59
CA PHE A 63 10.62 7.13 16.41
C PHE A 63 9.12 6.84 16.58
N PHE A 64 8.77 5.81 17.34
CA PHE A 64 7.36 5.44 17.54
C PHE A 64 6.58 6.47 18.33
N ALA A 65 7.24 7.23 19.22
CA ALA A 65 6.61 8.31 19.93
C ALA A 65 6.08 9.41 18.98
N GLU A 66 6.72 9.57 17.81
CA GLU A 66 6.33 10.55 16.80
C GLU A 66 5.14 10.12 15.97
N ILE A 67 4.89 8.80 15.83
CA ILE A 67 3.90 8.27 14.90
C ILE A 67 2.78 7.44 15.55
N ALA A 68 2.93 7.03 16.81
CA ALA A 68 1.97 6.14 17.48
C ALA A 68 0.55 6.73 17.56
N HIS A 69 0.42 8.05 17.53
CA HIS A 69 -0.87 8.75 17.55
C HIS A 69 -1.55 8.79 16.18
N LEU A 70 -0.85 8.45 15.09
CA LEU A 70 -1.39 8.54 13.75
C LEU A 70 -2.47 7.48 13.52
N ARG A 71 -3.54 7.88 12.86
CA ARG A 71 -4.60 6.99 12.41
C ARG A 71 -4.44 6.76 10.93
N VAL A 72 -3.59 5.81 10.58
CA VAL A 72 -3.23 5.49 9.20
C VAL A 72 -3.37 4.01 8.95
N SER A 73 -3.58 3.65 7.69
CA SER A 73 -3.62 2.26 7.24
C SER A 73 -3.29 2.21 5.77
N ALA A 74 -3.07 0.99 5.24
CA ALA A 74 -3.05 0.70 3.82
C ALA A 74 -3.94 -0.53 3.60
N HIS A 75 -4.29 -0.82 2.36
CA HIS A 75 -5.03 -2.03 2.07
C HIS A 75 -4.16 -3.26 2.28
N CYS A 76 -2.93 -3.24 1.74
CA CYS A 76 -1.98 -4.35 1.87
C CYS A 76 -0.59 -3.87 2.21
N LEU A 77 0.18 -4.77 2.83
CA LEU A 77 1.63 -4.72 2.96
C LEU A 77 2.21 -5.96 2.26
N ILE A 78 3.27 -5.76 1.49
CA ILE A 78 4.06 -6.87 0.93
C ILE A 78 5.43 -6.83 1.60
N ARG A 79 5.73 -7.84 2.41
CA ARG A 79 6.96 -7.91 3.18
C ARG A 79 8.13 -8.33 2.31
N ARG A 80 9.36 -8.22 2.84
CA ARG A 80 10.60 -8.52 2.10
C ARG A 80 10.63 -9.93 1.51
N ASP A 81 10.03 -10.90 2.20
CA ASP A 81 9.93 -12.29 1.75
C ASP A 81 8.77 -12.57 0.78
N GLY A 82 7.97 -11.54 0.47
CA GLY A 82 6.79 -11.66 -0.38
C GLY A 82 5.50 -11.95 0.37
N GLU A 83 5.53 -12.07 1.70
CA GLU A 83 4.28 -12.24 2.47
C GLU A 83 3.34 -11.07 2.21
N VAL A 84 2.10 -11.36 1.85
CA VAL A 84 1.05 -10.36 1.67
C VAL A 84 0.21 -10.31 2.94
N VAL A 85 0.11 -9.12 3.52
CA VAL A 85 -0.73 -8.84 4.69
C VAL A 85 -1.81 -7.87 4.25
N GLN A 86 -3.07 -8.15 4.58
CA GLN A 86 -4.16 -7.25 4.25
C GLN A 86 -4.83 -6.71 5.52
N TYR A 87 -5.02 -5.39 5.55
CA TYR A 87 -5.57 -4.66 6.70
C TYR A 87 -6.96 -4.11 6.44
N VAL A 88 -7.29 -3.80 5.19
CA VAL A 88 -8.55 -3.15 4.80
C VAL A 88 -9.07 -3.84 3.54
N PRO A 89 -10.37 -4.20 3.49
CA PRO A 89 -10.94 -4.74 2.25
C PRO A 89 -10.91 -3.68 1.15
N PHE A 90 -10.74 -4.11 -0.09
CA PHE A 90 -10.49 -3.19 -1.21
C PHE A 90 -11.66 -2.25 -1.52
N ASP A 91 -12.88 -2.63 -1.19
CA ASP A 91 -14.06 -1.78 -1.37
C ASP A 91 -14.16 -0.64 -0.34
N LYS A 92 -13.39 -0.72 0.73
CA LYS A 92 -13.34 0.31 1.78
C LYS A 92 -12.19 1.29 1.56
N ARG A 93 -12.29 2.44 2.19
CA ARG A 93 -11.28 3.50 2.11
C ARG A 93 -10.24 3.30 3.23
N ALA A 94 -9.01 2.94 2.85
CA ALA A 94 -7.87 2.99 3.74
C ALA A 94 -7.32 4.42 3.82
N TRP A 95 -6.63 4.75 4.89
CA TRP A 95 -6.10 6.09 5.15
C TRP A 95 -4.59 6.10 4.91
N HIS A 96 -4.17 6.14 3.63
CA HIS A 96 -2.76 5.98 3.22
C HIS A 96 -2.16 7.19 2.50
N ALA A 97 -2.98 7.99 1.81
CA ALA A 97 -2.46 9.03 0.91
C ALA A 97 -2.26 10.39 1.58
N GLY A 98 -3.10 10.71 2.58
CA GLY A 98 -3.10 12.04 3.19
C GLY A 98 -3.50 13.12 2.19
N VAL A 99 -2.96 14.33 2.40
CA VAL A 99 -3.13 15.45 1.46
C VAL A 99 -2.45 15.07 0.15
N SER A 100 -3.23 14.99 -0.92
CA SER A 100 -2.78 14.39 -2.18
C SER A 100 -3.60 14.88 -3.36
N MET A 101 -3.04 14.73 -4.57
CA MET A 101 -3.73 15.05 -5.82
C MET A 101 -3.23 14.14 -6.93
N TYR A 102 -4.16 13.59 -7.72
CA TYR A 102 -3.86 12.81 -8.91
C TYR A 102 -4.67 13.33 -10.08
N GLN A 103 -3.97 13.79 -11.12
CA GLN A 103 -4.59 14.33 -12.34
C GLN A 103 -5.70 15.36 -12.04
N GLY A 104 -5.40 16.28 -11.12
CA GLY A 104 -6.31 17.36 -10.73
C GLY A 104 -7.37 16.99 -9.71
N ARG A 105 -7.45 15.73 -9.29
CA ARG A 105 -8.39 15.28 -8.27
C ARG A 105 -7.71 15.10 -6.93
N GLU A 106 -8.21 15.78 -5.90
CA GLU A 106 -7.72 15.70 -4.53
C GLU A 106 -8.29 14.49 -3.79
N ARG A 107 -7.79 14.25 -2.56
CA ARG A 107 -8.27 13.19 -1.65
C ARG A 107 -8.19 11.81 -2.29
N CYS A 108 -6.97 11.43 -2.65
CA CYS A 108 -6.72 10.16 -3.35
C CYS A 108 -7.20 8.94 -2.56
N ASN A 109 -7.31 8.99 -1.22
CA ASN A 109 -7.91 7.90 -0.45
C ASN A 109 -9.31 7.53 -0.95
N ASP A 110 -10.08 8.50 -1.43
CA ASP A 110 -11.47 8.28 -1.85
C ASP A 110 -11.59 7.29 -3.01
N PHE A 111 -10.60 7.28 -3.92
CA PHE A 111 -10.67 6.51 -5.16
C PHE A 111 -9.45 5.62 -5.42
N SER A 112 -8.60 5.40 -4.42
CA SER A 112 -7.38 4.61 -4.61
C SER A 112 -7.30 3.40 -3.69
N ILE A 113 -6.42 2.49 -4.08
CA ILE A 113 -5.95 1.40 -3.26
C ILE A 113 -4.48 1.68 -2.93
N GLY A 114 -4.11 1.60 -1.66
CA GLY A 114 -2.74 1.77 -1.19
C GLY A 114 -2.10 0.44 -0.88
N ILE A 115 -0.94 0.18 -1.49
CA ILE A 115 -0.12 -0.99 -1.19
C ILE A 115 1.25 -0.52 -0.69
N GLU A 116 1.62 -0.98 0.49
CA GLU A 116 2.91 -0.72 1.10
C GLU A 116 3.89 -1.85 0.76
N LEU A 117 5.10 -1.48 0.37
CA LEU A 117 6.23 -2.42 0.26
C LEU A 117 7.12 -2.23 1.48
N GLU A 118 7.41 -3.29 2.21
CA GLU A 118 8.38 -3.22 3.30
C GLU A 118 9.75 -2.89 2.74
N GLY A 119 10.28 -1.72 3.07
CA GLY A 119 11.52 -1.24 2.48
C GLY A 119 11.80 0.22 2.81
N THR A 120 12.75 0.78 2.07
CA THR A 120 13.14 2.18 2.14
C THR A 120 13.24 2.76 0.73
N ASP A 121 13.41 4.08 0.62
CA ASP A 121 13.57 4.76 -0.67
C ASP A 121 14.82 4.31 -1.44
N THR A 122 15.84 3.82 -0.72
CA THR A 122 17.18 3.53 -1.28
C THR A 122 17.60 2.08 -1.20
N THR A 123 16.83 1.22 -0.54
CA THR A 123 17.12 -0.21 -0.46
C THR A 123 16.38 -0.94 -1.59
N PRO A 124 17.08 -1.71 -2.45
CA PRO A 124 16.41 -2.46 -3.52
C PRO A 124 15.31 -3.37 -2.97
N TYR A 125 14.16 -3.35 -3.62
CA TYR A 125 13.08 -4.28 -3.30
C TYR A 125 13.40 -5.68 -3.79
N THR A 126 12.84 -6.69 -3.14
CA THR A 126 13.16 -8.09 -3.45
C THR A 126 12.37 -8.58 -4.66
N ASP A 127 12.88 -9.64 -5.30
CA ASP A 127 12.18 -10.31 -6.40
C ASP A 127 10.78 -10.77 -5.96
N SER A 128 10.68 -11.32 -4.75
CA SER A 128 9.40 -11.75 -4.17
C SER A 128 8.41 -10.61 -4.03
N GLN A 129 8.88 -9.41 -3.67
CA GLN A 129 8.03 -8.23 -3.58
C GLN A 129 7.49 -7.82 -4.95
N TYR A 130 8.32 -7.78 -5.98
CA TYR A 130 7.85 -7.47 -7.33
C TYR A 130 6.84 -8.50 -7.83
N GLN A 131 7.12 -9.78 -7.63
CA GLN A 131 6.21 -10.86 -8.05
C GLN A 131 4.85 -10.75 -7.37
N GLN A 132 4.82 -10.51 -6.07
CA GLN A 132 3.56 -10.39 -5.33
C GLN A 132 2.83 -9.09 -5.66
N LEU A 133 3.55 -7.99 -5.86
CA LEU A 133 2.92 -6.74 -6.28
C LEU A 133 2.23 -6.91 -7.64
N VAL A 134 2.89 -7.58 -8.58
CA VAL A 134 2.30 -7.88 -9.89
C VAL A 134 1.04 -8.74 -9.73
N ALA A 135 1.10 -9.80 -8.92
CA ALA A 135 -0.04 -10.69 -8.71
C ALA A 135 -1.25 -9.96 -8.09
N VAL A 136 -1.00 -9.15 -7.06
CA VAL A 136 -2.05 -8.33 -6.42
C VAL A 136 -2.61 -7.32 -7.43
N THR A 137 -1.74 -6.66 -8.19
CA THR A 137 -2.15 -5.66 -9.18
C THR A 137 -3.03 -6.27 -10.27
N HIS A 138 -2.70 -7.45 -10.78
CA HIS A 138 -3.54 -8.16 -11.75
C HIS A 138 -4.92 -8.47 -11.18
N THR A 139 -4.97 -8.92 -9.95
CA THR A 139 -6.24 -9.19 -9.25
C THR A 139 -7.08 -7.91 -9.15
N LEU A 140 -6.46 -6.79 -8.81
CA LEU A 140 -7.13 -5.50 -8.71
C LEU A 140 -7.61 -4.97 -10.07
N ILE A 141 -6.81 -5.13 -11.12
CA ILE A 141 -7.21 -4.75 -12.47
C ILE A 141 -8.43 -5.57 -12.93
N GLY A 142 -8.46 -6.86 -12.59
CA GLY A 142 -9.61 -7.72 -12.89
C GLY A 142 -10.89 -7.23 -12.21
N LEU A 143 -10.78 -6.73 -10.98
CA LEU A 143 -11.90 -6.23 -10.20
C LEU A 143 -12.25 -4.77 -10.55
N TYR A 144 -11.23 -3.94 -10.76
CA TYR A 144 -11.33 -2.51 -11.04
C TYR A 144 -10.49 -2.15 -12.28
N PRO A 145 -11.04 -2.34 -13.50
CA PRO A 145 -10.26 -2.22 -14.75
C PRO A 145 -9.59 -0.85 -14.97
N ALA A 146 -10.14 0.21 -14.43
CA ALA A 146 -9.56 1.55 -14.56
C ALA A 146 -8.16 1.66 -13.94
N ILE A 147 -7.82 0.79 -12.99
CA ILE A 147 -6.51 0.77 -12.34
C ILE A 147 -5.39 0.50 -13.37
N ALA A 148 -5.66 -0.25 -14.44
CA ALA A 148 -4.63 -0.60 -15.44
C ALA A 148 -3.89 0.63 -16.00
N GLY A 149 -4.58 1.74 -16.18
CA GLY A 149 -3.99 2.98 -16.68
C GLY A 149 -3.60 3.97 -15.58
N ASN A 150 -3.78 3.63 -14.32
CA ASN A 150 -3.65 4.57 -13.20
C ASN A 150 -2.92 3.92 -12.03
N ILE A 151 -1.60 3.74 -12.20
CA ILE A 151 -0.70 3.21 -11.17
C ILE A 151 0.41 4.23 -10.94
N THR A 152 0.59 4.64 -9.70
CA THR A 152 1.55 5.70 -9.36
C THR A 152 2.18 5.46 -7.99
N GLY A 153 3.13 6.31 -7.62
CA GLY A 153 3.76 6.30 -6.30
C GLY A 153 3.25 7.43 -5.41
N HIS A 154 3.41 7.29 -4.12
CA HIS A 154 3.01 8.31 -3.15
C HIS A 154 3.68 9.65 -3.44
N SER A 155 4.96 9.65 -3.85
CA SER A 155 5.71 10.86 -4.22
C SER A 155 5.08 11.63 -5.38
N ASP A 156 4.37 10.93 -6.27
CA ASP A 156 3.75 11.57 -7.45
C ASP A 156 2.46 12.30 -7.09
N ILE A 157 1.74 11.84 -6.06
CA ILE A 157 0.48 12.44 -5.62
C ILE A 157 0.63 13.40 -4.45
N ALA A 158 1.81 13.42 -3.81
CA ALA A 158 2.14 14.31 -2.71
C ALA A 158 3.62 14.74 -2.79
N PRO A 159 4.07 15.35 -3.91
CA PRO A 159 5.50 15.55 -4.21
C PRO A 159 6.22 16.45 -3.22
N ALA A 160 5.52 17.40 -2.60
CA ALA A 160 6.12 18.30 -1.61
C ALA A 160 6.28 17.66 -0.23
N ARG A 161 5.68 16.49 -0.01
CA ARG A 161 5.54 15.90 1.33
C ARG A 161 6.07 14.47 1.42
N LYS A 162 6.05 13.71 0.32
CA LYS A 162 6.38 12.28 0.31
C LYS A 162 7.39 11.94 -0.79
N THR A 163 8.22 10.94 -0.52
CA THR A 163 9.26 10.45 -1.43
C THR A 163 9.07 8.98 -1.81
N ASP A 164 8.26 8.23 -1.06
CA ASP A 164 8.06 6.80 -1.30
C ASP A 164 7.29 6.50 -2.59
N PRO A 165 7.55 5.40 -3.29
CA PRO A 165 8.43 4.28 -2.94
C PRO A 165 9.93 4.53 -3.18
N GLY A 166 10.33 5.75 -3.60
CA GLY A 166 11.71 6.16 -3.76
C GLY A 166 12.40 5.64 -5.00
N PRO A 167 13.64 6.09 -5.25
CA PRO A 167 14.39 5.73 -6.45
C PRO A 167 14.78 4.25 -6.52
N ALA A 168 14.77 3.52 -5.40
CA ALA A 168 15.04 2.09 -5.41
C ALA A 168 13.91 1.25 -6.02
N PHE A 169 12.70 1.82 -6.18
CA PHE A 169 11.62 1.11 -6.86
C PHE A 169 11.81 1.18 -8.38
N ASP A 170 11.96 0.04 -9.00
CA ASP A 170 12.20 -0.10 -10.43
C ASP A 170 10.86 -0.14 -11.19
N TRP A 171 10.34 1.03 -11.54
CA TRP A 171 9.08 1.16 -12.28
C TRP A 171 9.11 0.43 -13.63
N PRO A 172 10.17 0.55 -14.47
CA PRO A 172 10.24 -0.21 -15.72
C PRO A 172 10.14 -1.72 -15.51
N ARG A 173 10.82 -2.25 -14.50
CA ARG A 173 10.76 -3.67 -14.15
C ARG A 173 9.34 -4.09 -13.75
N PHE A 174 8.70 -3.32 -12.87
CA PHE A 174 7.33 -3.59 -12.44
C PHE A 174 6.37 -3.61 -13.63
N ARG A 175 6.44 -2.59 -14.49
CA ARG A 175 5.57 -2.48 -15.66
C ARG A 175 5.80 -3.60 -16.67
N ALA A 176 7.06 -3.99 -16.89
CA ALA A 176 7.40 -5.11 -17.76
C ALA A 176 6.84 -6.44 -17.23
N LEU A 177 6.99 -6.71 -15.94
CA LEU A 177 6.44 -7.89 -15.29
C LEU A 177 4.91 -7.91 -15.34
N LEU A 178 4.29 -6.77 -15.13
CA LEU A 178 2.83 -6.64 -15.18
C LEU A 178 2.30 -6.96 -16.58
N THR A 179 2.94 -6.47 -17.63
CA THR A 179 2.56 -6.73 -19.02
C THR A 179 2.81 -8.19 -19.40
N ALA A 180 3.98 -8.75 -19.04
CA ALA A 180 4.35 -10.13 -19.38
C ALA A 180 3.40 -11.16 -18.75
N SER A 181 2.94 -10.94 -17.51
CA SER A 181 2.08 -11.90 -16.83
C SER A 181 0.61 -11.80 -17.21
N SER A 182 0.23 -10.85 -18.07
CA SER A 182 -1.14 -10.73 -18.59
C SER A 182 -1.38 -11.54 -19.87
N GLU A 183 -0.34 -12.21 -20.40
CA GLU A 183 -0.41 -13.05 -21.64
C GLU A 183 -0.80 -14.51 -21.29
#